data_a2b900623f91c9fd5f13fcaabc995a12
#
_entry.id   a2b900623f91c9fd5f13fcaabc995a12
#
_cell.length_a   1.000
_cell.length_b   1.000
_cell.length_c   1.000
_cell.angle_alpha   90.00
_cell.angle_beta   90.00
_cell.angle_gamma   90.00
#
_symmetry.space_group_name_H-M   'P 1'
#
loop_
_entity.id
_entity.type
_entity.pdbx_description
1 polymer ?
#
loop_
_entity_poly.entity_id
_entity_poly.type
_entity_poly.pdbx_seq_one_letter_code
_entity_poly.pdbx_strand_id
1 'polypeptide(L)'
;MNVTEEKLNDLISGIASDYKMKGSISTNALCDVLEKYDLSPQQIEQVYKALPEMGVSIFDEDERDKELFEQALSDIGLDDPVKMYLKDIGRVPLLSSDEEIELARKMQDGDEEAKRRLSEANLRLVVSIAKRYVGRGMLFLDLIQEGNLGLMKAVEKFDYQKGFKFSTYATWWIRQSITRAIADQARTIRIPVHMVETINKLTRVSRMLLQENGREPTPEEIAEAMGVDVAKVREIQKIAQDPVSLETPIGEEEDSHLGDFI
;
A
#
# COMPACT_ATOMS: atom_id res chain seq x y z
N MET A 1 4.74 3.39 17.32
CA MET A 1 4.71 4.56 18.25
C MET A 1 3.71 5.54 17.65
N ASN A 2 2.60 5.81 18.33
CA ASN A 2 1.64 6.82 17.84
C ASN A 2 2.34 8.16 17.65
N VAL A 3 2.17 8.74 16.48
CA VAL A 3 2.66 10.09 16.17
C VAL A 3 1.95 11.07 17.12
N THR A 4 2.71 11.91 17.82
CA THR A 4 2.11 12.93 18.71
C THR A 4 1.39 13.99 17.88
N GLU A 5 0.39 14.69 18.46
CA GLU A 5 -0.36 15.75 17.76
C GLU A 5 0.55 16.86 17.19
N GLU A 6 1.62 17.22 17.90
CA GLU A 6 2.61 18.19 17.41
C GLU A 6 3.29 17.70 16.11
N LYS A 7 3.75 16.45 16.09
CA LYS A 7 4.37 15.85 14.89
C LYS A 7 3.39 15.70 13.74
N LEU A 8 2.11 15.47 14.03
CA LEU A 8 1.07 15.41 13.00
C LEU A 8 0.86 16.78 12.37
N ASN A 9 0.80 17.84 13.17
CA ASN A 9 0.66 19.21 12.68
C ASN A 9 1.89 19.66 11.87
N ASP A 10 3.09 19.28 12.29
CA ASP A 10 4.32 19.52 11.54
C ASP A 10 4.31 18.79 10.19
N LEU A 11 3.84 17.54 10.17
CA LEU A 11 3.69 16.76 8.94
C LEU A 11 2.69 17.41 7.98
N ILE A 12 1.51 17.81 8.47
CA ILE A 12 0.49 18.49 7.66
C ILE A 12 1.05 19.79 7.10
N SER A 13 1.72 20.58 7.92
CA SER A 13 2.33 21.86 7.52
C SER A 13 3.45 21.64 6.48
N GLY A 14 4.26 20.60 6.64
CA GLY A 14 5.29 20.19 5.70
C GLY A 14 4.71 19.82 4.34
N ILE A 15 3.72 18.91 4.32
CA ILE A 15 3.03 18.52 3.07
C ILE A 15 2.39 19.73 2.41
N ALA A 16 1.68 20.57 3.18
CA ALA A 16 1.05 21.76 2.66
C ALA A 16 2.07 22.72 2.04
N SER A 17 3.24 22.93 2.67
CA SER A 17 4.31 23.76 2.13
C SER A 17 4.88 23.22 0.83
N ASP A 18 5.16 21.92 0.77
CA ASP A 18 5.75 21.26 -0.41
C ASP A 18 4.85 21.31 -1.63
N TYR A 19 3.53 21.22 -1.41
CA TYR A 19 2.53 21.20 -2.49
C TYR A 19 1.79 22.54 -2.70
N LYS A 20 2.06 23.57 -1.88
CA LYS A 20 1.41 24.89 -2.00
C LYS A 20 1.62 25.54 -3.37
N MET A 21 2.82 25.36 -3.96
CA MET A 21 3.11 25.89 -5.31
C MET A 21 2.37 25.13 -6.41
N LYS A 22 2.04 23.86 -6.19
CA LYS A 22 1.28 23.02 -7.14
C LYS A 22 -0.23 23.14 -6.93
N GLY A 23 -0.68 23.56 -5.77
CA GLY A 23 -2.09 23.72 -5.39
C GLY A 23 -2.87 22.42 -5.23
N SER A 24 -2.28 21.27 -5.58
CA SER A 24 -2.93 19.96 -5.52
C SER A 24 -1.96 18.81 -5.31
N ILE A 25 -2.45 17.72 -4.71
CA ILE A 25 -1.74 16.44 -4.50
C ILE A 25 -2.65 15.29 -4.93
N SER A 26 -2.09 14.29 -5.62
CA SER A 26 -2.87 13.07 -5.91
C SER A 26 -3.00 12.19 -4.67
N THR A 27 -4.12 11.46 -4.58
CA THR A 27 -4.38 10.50 -3.48
C THR A 27 -3.23 9.50 -3.33
N ASN A 28 -2.67 9.01 -4.44
CA ASN A 28 -1.55 8.09 -4.42
C ASN A 28 -0.27 8.72 -3.85
N ALA A 29 0.09 9.93 -4.29
CA ALA A 29 1.26 10.64 -3.78
C ALA A 29 1.11 10.98 -2.29
N LEU A 30 -0.10 11.36 -1.86
CA LEU A 30 -0.40 11.58 -0.45
C LEU A 30 -0.21 10.29 0.37
N CYS A 31 -0.77 9.17 -0.09
CA CYS A 31 -0.58 7.88 0.55
C CYS A 31 0.90 7.48 0.65
N ASP A 32 1.71 7.69 -0.40
CA ASP A 32 3.16 7.40 -0.40
C ASP A 32 3.93 8.22 0.66
N VAL A 33 3.47 9.45 0.92
CA VAL A 33 4.02 10.29 2.00
C VAL A 33 3.58 9.76 3.36
N LEU A 34 2.29 9.45 3.53
CA LEU A 34 1.72 9.00 4.79
C LEU A 34 2.21 7.60 5.22
N GLU A 35 2.53 6.70 4.27
CA GLU A 35 3.11 5.38 4.55
C GLU A 35 4.46 5.43 5.30
N LYS A 36 5.15 6.56 5.27
CA LYS A 36 6.41 6.76 6.02
C LYS A 36 6.18 6.93 7.52
N TYR A 37 4.93 7.19 7.92
CA TYR A 37 4.53 7.48 9.29
C TYR A 37 3.49 6.45 9.73
N ASP A 38 3.63 5.97 10.97
CA ASP A 38 2.68 5.03 11.58
C ASP A 38 1.47 5.83 12.13
N LEU A 39 0.58 6.21 11.20
CA LEU A 39 -0.60 7.04 11.50
C LEU A 39 -1.83 6.17 11.80
N SER A 40 -2.58 6.57 12.82
CA SER A 40 -3.89 5.99 13.08
C SER A 40 -4.92 6.46 12.02
N PRO A 41 -6.02 5.71 11.81
CA PRO A 41 -7.09 6.13 10.89
C PRO A 41 -7.64 7.53 11.18
N GLN A 42 -7.76 7.89 12.46
CA GLN A 42 -8.23 9.21 12.87
C GLN A 42 -7.25 10.34 12.49
N GLN A 43 -5.95 10.09 12.63
CA GLN A 43 -4.92 11.04 12.21
C GLN A 43 -4.91 11.24 10.70
N ILE A 44 -5.15 10.17 9.93
CA ILE A 44 -5.27 10.26 8.48
C ILE A 44 -6.47 11.09 8.06
N GLU A 45 -7.62 10.89 8.72
CA GLU A 45 -8.79 11.74 8.50
C GLU A 45 -8.50 13.21 8.78
N GLN A 46 -7.71 13.50 9.82
CA GLN A 46 -7.28 14.88 10.12
C GLN A 46 -6.42 15.46 9.00
N VAL A 47 -5.49 14.67 8.42
CA VAL A 47 -4.68 15.09 7.26
C VAL A 47 -5.56 15.42 6.06
N TYR A 48 -6.50 14.51 5.71
CA TYR A 48 -7.42 14.71 4.58
C TYR A 48 -8.31 15.95 4.75
N LYS A 49 -8.67 16.30 5.98
CA LYS A 49 -9.46 17.49 6.29
C LYS A 49 -8.62 18.76 6.26
N ALA A 50 -7.43 18.72 6.82
CA ALA A 50 -6.60 19.90 7.00
C ALA A 50 -5.95 20.40 5.68
N LEU A 51 -5.57 19.50 4.76
CA LEU A 51 -4.92 19.86 3.49
C LEU A 51 -5.77 20.79 2.62
N PRO A 52 -7.07 20.50 2.37
CA PRO A 52 -7.94 21.43 1.63
C PRO A 52 -8.11 22.77 2.33
N GLU A 53 -8.21 22.80 3.67
CA GLU A 53 -8.29 24.05 4.46
C GLU A 53 -7.01 24.90 4.32
N MET A 54 -5.85 24.26 4.06
CA MET A 54 -4.57 24.93 3.81
C MET A 54 -4.33 25.27 2.32
N GLY A 55 -5.33 25.04 1.45
CA GLY A 55 -5.29 25.38 0.03
C GLY A 55 -4.63 24.33 -0.87
N VAL A 56 -4.47 23.08 -0.39
CA VAL A 56 -3.98 21.96 -1.20
C VAL A 56 -5.14 21.00 -1.48
N SER A 57 -5.65 21.00 -2.72
CA SER A 57 -6.72 20.09 -3.13
C SER A 57 -6.20 18.66 -3.33
N ILE A 58 -6.97 17.67 -2.88
CA ILE A 58 -6.66 16.24 -3.08
C ILE A 58 -7.49 15.76 -4.27
N PHE A 59 -6.85 15.14 -5.27
CA PHE A 59 -7.53 14.59 -6.44
C PHE A 59 -7.21 13.12 -6.65
N ASP A 60 -8.19 12.37 -7.20
CA ASP A 60 -8.01 10.97 -7.56
C ASP A 60 -7.47 10.85 -8.98
N GLU A 61 -6.61 9.86 -9.22
CA GLU A 61 -6.09 9.54 -10.55
C GLU A 61 -7.04 8.54 -11.25
N ASP A 62 -8.33 8.87 -11.37
CA ASP A 62 -9.38 7.98 -11.89
C ASP A 62 -9.05 7.38 -13.28
N GLU A 63 -8.43 8.15 -14.17
CA GLU A 63 -8.04 7.67 -15.51
C GLU A 63 -6.89 6.66 -15.43
N ARG A 64 -5.90 6.90 -14.59
CA ARG A 64 -4.77 6.01 -14.38
C ARG A 64 -5.18 4.70 -13.71
N ASP A 65 -6.15 4.74 -12.82
CA ASP A 65 -6.70 3.55 -12.19
C ASP A 65 -7.51 2.70 -13.19
N LYS A 66 -8.22 3.33 -14.14
CA LYS A 66 -8.85 2.64 -15.27
C LYS A 66 -7.83 1.98 -16.19
N GLU A 67 -6.77 2.70 -16.57
CA GLU A 67 -5.68 2.15 -17.38
C GLU A 67 -5.00 0.96 -16.69
N LEU A 68 -4.73 1.04 -15.38
CA LEU A 68 -4.14 -0.05 -14.60
C LEU A 68 -5.07 -1.27 -14.54
N PHE A 69 -6.38 -1.06 -14.45
CA PHE A 69 -7.36 -2.15 -14.50
C PHE A 69 -7.38 -2.81 -15.89
N GLU A 70 -7.39 -2.03 -16.98
CA GLU A 70 -7.34 -2.54 -18.37
C GLU A 70 -6.02 -3.26 -18.65
N GLN A 71 -4.89 -2.75 -18.18
CA GLN A 71 -3.62 -3.45 -18.23
C GLN A 71 -3.63 -4.75 -17.42
N ALA A 72 -4.31 -4.79 -16.25
CA ALA A 72 -4.49 -6.04 -15.52
C ALA A 72 -5.30 -7.06 -16.30
N LEU A 73 -6.23 -6.63 -17.14
CA LEU A 73 -6.97 -7.51 -18.06
C LEU A 73 -6.09 -8.02 -19.23
N SER A 74 -5.05 -7.29 -19.66
CA SER A 74 -4.25 -7.63 -20.84
C SER A 74 -2.94 -8.37 -20.52
N ASP A 75 -2.25 -7.98 -19.43
CA ASP A 75 -0.85 -8.36 -19.19
C ASP A 75 -0.66 -9.66 -18.42
N ILE A 76 -1.69 -10.16 -17.73
CA ILE A 76 -1.54 -11.37 -16.95
C ILE A 76 -1.72 -12.53 -17.90
N GLY A 77 -0.67 -13.31 -18.12
CA GLY A 77 -0.69 -14.67 -18.71
C GLY A 77 -1.51 -15.56 -17.78
N LEU A 78 -2.79 -15.49 -17.97
CA LEU A 78 -3.81 -15.48 -16.97
C LEU A 78 -4.21 -16.91 -16.65
N ASP A 79 -3.96 -17.30 -15.42
CA ASP A 79 -4.75 -18.36 -14.80
C ASP A 79 -6.23 -18.02 -14.96
N ASP A 80 -7.02 -18.97 -15.46
CA ASP A 80 -8.45 -18.79 -15.71
C ASP A 80 -9.25 -18.15 -14.55
N PRO A 81 -8.94 -18.41 -13.24
CA PRO A 81 -9.63 -17.80 -12.11
C PRO A 81 -9.50 -16.28 -12.04
N VAL A 82 -8.31 -15.72 -12.38
CA VAL A 82 -8.09 -14.26 -12.34
C VAL A 82 -8.93 -13.58 -13.42
N LYS A 83 -8.91 -14.13 -14.64
CA LYS A 83 -9.73 -13.61 -15.77
C LYS A 83 -11.20 -13.61 -15.43
N MET A 84 -11.67 -14.72 -14.86
CA MET A 84 -13.08 -14.84 -14.49
C MET A 84 -13.49 -13.78 -13.47
N TYR A 85 -12.68 -13.61 -12.41
CA TYR A 85 -12.91 -12.57 -11.40
C TYR A 85 -12.93 -11.15 -12.01
N LEU A 86 -11.92 -10.80 -12.81
CA LEU A 86 -11.83 -9.48 -13.45
C LEU A 86 -13.01 -9.21 -14.40
N LYS A 87 -13.47 -10.24 -15.13
CA LYS A 87 -14.63 -10.13 -16.00
C LYS A 87 -15.91 -9.90 -15.21
N ASP A 88 -16.06 -10.55 -14.07
CA ASP A 88 -17.28 -10.44 -13.25
C ASP A 88 -17.37 -9.05 -12.60
N ILE A 89 -16.29 -8.56 -12.01
CA ILE A 89 -16.29 -7.19 -11.42
C ILE A 89 -16.41 -6.11 -12.50
N GLY A 90 -15.92 -6.37 -13.72
CA GLY A 90 -16.03 -5.45 -14.85
C GLY A 90 -17.46 -5.19 -15.32
N ARG A 91 -18.42 -6.09 -14.98
CA ARG A 91 -19.85 -5.93 -15.32
C ARG A 91 -20.58 -4.94 -14.42
N VAL A 92 -20.03 -4.66 -13.24
CA VAL A 92 -20.65 -3.73 -12.29
C VAL A 92 -20.42 -2.30 -12.80
N PRO A 93 -21.50 -1.50 -12.96
CA PRO A 93 -21.36 -0.11 -13.40
C PRO A 93 -20.68 0.74 -12.33
N LEU A 94 -19.87 1.71 -12.78
CA LEU A 94 -19.26 2.70 -11.89
C LEU A 94 -20.35 3.62 -11.33
N LEU A 95 -20.18 4.07 -10.10
CA LEU A 95 -21.08 5.03 -9.46
C LEU A 95 -20.65 6.46 -9.78
N SER A 96 -21.63 7.34 -9.90
CA SER A 96 -21.41 8.78 -9.87
C SER A 96 -21.23 9.28 -8.43
N SER A 97 -20.66 10.47 -8.26
CA SER A 97 -20.46 11.06 -6.92
C SER A 97 -21.77 11.22 -6.13
N ASP A 98 -22.87 11.53 -6.83
CA ASP A 98 -24.18 11.67 -6.20
C ASP A 98 -24.73 10.30 -5.73
N GLU A 99 -24.53 9.24 -6.53
CA GLU A 99 -24.92 7.88 -6.16
C GLU A 99 -24.08 7.36 -4.98
N GLU A 100 -22.79 7.68 -4.90
CA GLU A 100 -21.93 7.34 -3.75
C GLU A 100 -22.47 7.95 -2.46
N ILE A 101 -22.85 9.24 -2.50
CA ILE A 101 -23.41 9.95 -1.35
C ILE A 101 -24.76 9.35 -0.94
N GLU A 102 -25.63 9.04 -1.92
CA GLU A 102 -26.93 8.43 -1.64
C GLU A 102 -26.80 7.06 -1.00
N LEU A 103 -25.90 6.21 -1.52
CA LEU A 103 -25.62 4.89 -0.96
C LEU A 103 -25.01 5.01 0.44
N ALA A 104 -24.07 5.93 0.64
CA ALA A 104 -23.45 6.16 1.95
C ALA A 104 -24.48 6.61 3.00
N ARG A 105 -25.46 7.42 2.59
CA ARG A 105 -26.57 7.84 3.46
C ARG A 105 -27.43 6.63 3.87
N LYS A 106 -27.84 5.79 2.90
CA LYS A 106 -28.66 4.58 3.16
C LYS A 106 -27.91 3.60 4.09
N MET A 107 -26.59 3.49 3.93
CA MET A 107 -25.76 2.67 4.82
C MET A 107 -25.78 3.14 6.27
N GLN A 108 -25.80 4.46 6.53
CA GLN A 108 -25.93 4.98 7.91
C GLN A 108 -27.28 4.63 8.52
N ASP A 109 -28.32 4.46 7.70
CA ASP A 109 -29.64 3.98 8.11
C ASP A 109 -29.71 2.45 8.28
N GLY A 110 -28.60 1.73 8.03
CA GLY A 110 -28.48 0.29 8.21
C GLY A 110 -28.84 -0.55 6.99
N ASP A 111 -28.86 0.04 5.78
CA ASP A 111 -29.16 -0.69 4.54
C ASP A 111 -27.95 -1.52 4.07
N GLU A 112 -28.01 -2.82 4.28
CA GLU A 112 -26.97 -3.78 3.87
C GLU A 112 -26.87 -3.93 2.33
N GLU A 113 -27.96 -3.67 1.58
CA GLU A 113 -27.93 -3.70 0.11
C GLU A 113 -27.14 -2.50 -0.43
N ALA A 114 -27.31 -1.32 0.16
CA ALA A 114 -26.50 -0.14 -0.17
C ALA A 114 -25.02 -0.37 0.11
N LYS A 115 -24.68 -1.03 1.24
CA LYS A 115 -23.32 -1.42 1.60
C LYS A 115 -22.72 -2.38 0.55
N ARG A 116 -23.48 -3.39 0.15
CA ARG A 116 -23.05 -4.34 -0.87
C ARG A 116 -22.79 -3.64 -2.20
N ARG A 117 -23.73 -2.81 -2.66
CA ARG A 117 -23.62 -2.09 -3.94
C ARG A 117 -22.43 -1.12 -3.97
N LEU A 118 -22.18 -0.38 -2.88
CA LEU A 118 -21.01 0.49 -2.80
C LEU A 118 -19.70 -0.31 -2.85
N SER A 119 -19.64 -1.47 -2.18
CA SER A 119 -18.48 -2.34 -2.20
C SER A 119 -18.22 -2.92 -3.60
N GLU A 120 -19.25 -3.48 -4.25
CA GLU A 120 -19.15 -4.11 -5.57
C GLU A 120 -18.68 -3.12 -6.65
N ALA A 121 -19.19 -1.87 -6.63
CA ALA A 121 -18.81 -0.83 -7.60
C ALA A 121 -17.35 -0.39 -7.46
N ASN A 122 -16.73 -0.62 -6.29
CA ASN A 122 -15.34 -0.21 -6.00
C ASN A 122 -14.32 -1.37 -6.06
N LEU A 123 -14.72 -2.59 -6.45
CA LEU A 123 -13.77 -3.72 -6.60
C LEU A 123 -12.70 -3.45 -7.66
N ARG A 124 -13.02 -2.69 -8.70
CA ARG A 124 -12.05 -2.27 -9.74
C ARG A 124 -10.94 -1.39 -9.18
N LEU A 125 -11.26 -0.52 -8.22
CA LEU A 125 -10.26 0.29 -7.50
C LEU A 125 -9.29 -0.60 -6.72
N VAL A 126 -9.77 -1.68 -6.07
CA VAL A 126 -8.91 -2.63 -5.37
C VAL A 126 -7.92 -3.28 -6.32
N VAL A 127 -8.35 -3.69 -7.51
CA VAL A 127 -7.49 -4.33 -8.52
C VAL A 127 -6.41 -3.37 -9.00
N SER A 128 -6.74 -2.11 -9.30
CA SER A 128 -5.76 -1.10 -9.76
C SER A 128 -4.68 -0.84 -8.71
N ILE A 129 -5.07 -0.81 -7.44
CA ILE A 129 -4.14 -0.65 -6.32
C ILE A 129 -3.29 -1.92 -6.14
N ALA A 130 -3.91 -3.12 -6.09
CA ALA A 130 -3.22 -4.39 -5.89
C ALA A 130 -2.17 -4.69 -6.97
N LYS A 131 -2.41 -4.27 -8.22
CA LYS A 131 -1.46 -4.42 -9.33
C LYS A 131 -0.09 -3.80 -9.03
N ARG A 132 -0.03 -2.72 -8.29
CA ARG A 132 1.23 -2.04 -7.90
C ARG A 132 2.08 -2.84 -6.90
N TYR A 133 1.50 -3.87 -6.29
CA TYR A 133 2.13 -4.71 -5.28
C TYR A 133 2.50 -6.11 -5.80
N VAL A 134 2.23 -6.40 -7.06
CA VAL A 134 2.62 -7.65 -7.73
C VAL A 134 4.14 -7.84 -7.68
N GLY A 135 4.60 -9.08 -7.48
CA GLY A 135 6.03 -9.41 -7.39
C GLY A 135 6.66 -9.18 -6.01
N ARG A 136 5.86 -8.89 -4.97
CA ARG A 136 6.32 -8.68 -3.59
C ARG A 136 6.15 -9.91 -2.68
N GLY A 137 6.09 -11.11 -3.26
CA GLY A 137 6.03 -12.36 -2.49
C GLY A 137 4.62 -12.89 -2.20
N MET A 138 3.57 -12.26 -2.76
CA MET A 138 2.19 -12.75 -2.69
C MET A 138 1.58 -12.89 -4.08
N LEU A 139 0.66 -13.83 -4.25
CA LEU A 139 -0.09 -14.01 -5.49
C LEU A 139 -1.04 -12.82 -5.72
N PHE A 140 -1.30 -12.50 -6.97
CA PHE A 140 -2.14 -11.34 -7.32
C PHE A 140 -3.57 -11.44 -6.76
N LEU A 141 -4.19 -12.63 -6.82
CA LEU A 141 -5.51 -12.85 -6.23
C LEU A 141 -5.52 -12.65 -4.71
N ASP A 142 -4.46 -13.07 -4.02
CA ASP A 142 -4.36 -12.88 -2.58
C ASP A 142 -4.23 -11.40 -2.23
N LEU A 143 -3.44 -10.65 -3.00
CA LEU A 143 -3.35 -9.18 -2.85
C LEU A 143 -4.71 -8.50 -3.05
N ILE A 144 -5.50 -8.95 -4.05
CA ILE A 144 -6.86 -8.46 -4.29
C ILE A 144 -7.76 -8.77 -3.09
N GLN A 145 -7.73 -10.00 -2.56
CA GLN A 145 -8.59 -10.38 -1.42
C GLN A 145 -8.24 -9.61 -0.16
N GLU A 146 -6.96 -9.43 0.13
CA GLU A 146 -6.54 -8.57 1.25
C GLU A 146 -6.94 -7.10 1.02
N GLY A 147 -6.88 -6.62 -0.21
CA GLY A 147 -7.40 -5.30 -0.60
C GLY A 147 -8.92 -5.20 -0.42
N ASN A 148 -9.68 -6.24 -0.76
CA ASN A 148 -11.13 -6.30 -0.54
C ASN A 148 -11.48 -6.22 0.95
N LEU A 149 -10.71 -6.87 1.83
CA LEU A 149 -10.87 -6.71 3.28
C LEU A 149 -10.63 -5.26 3.73
N GLY A 150 -9.66 -4.57 3.11
CA GLY A 150 -9.45 -3.14 3.31
C GLY A 150 -10.64 -2.30 2.83
N LEU A 151 -11.17 -2.59 1.63
CA LEU A 151 -12.34 -1.93 1.07
C LEU A 151 -13.56 -2.07 2.00
N MET A 152 -13.85 -3.27 2.50
CA MET A 152 -14.97 -3.50 3.43
C MET A 152 -14.85 -2.64 4.68
N LYS A 153 -13.64 -2.53 5.26
CA LYS A 153 -13.39 -1.64 6.41
C LYS A 153 -13.59 -0.16 6.06
N ALA A 154 -13.22 0.25 4.84
CA ALA A 154 -13.46 1.61 4.36
C ALA A 154 -14.95 1.89 4.26
N VAL A 155 -15.72 0.98 3.66
CA VAL A 155 -17.19 1.10 3.53
C VAL A 155 -17.85 1.23 4.90
N GLU A 156 -17.46 0.42 5.89
CA GLU A 156 -18.03 0.48 7.25
C GLU A 156 -17.77 1.80 7.98
N LYS A 157 -16.66 2.47 7.68
CA LYS A 157 -16.21 3.66 8.40
C LYS A 157 -16.39 4.94 7.59
N PHE A 158 -16.89 4.85 6.38
CA PHE A 158 -17.04 6.01 5.51
C PHE A 158 -18.12 6.96 6.02
N ASP A 159 -17.75 8.25 6.10
CA ASP A 159 -18.63 9.33 6.48
C ASP A 159 -18.71 10.37 5.34
N TYR A 160 -19.83 10.36 4.62
CA TYR A 160 -20.07 11.28 3.49
C TYR A 160 -20.15 12.75 3.89
N GLN A 161 -20.41 13.05 5.19
CA GLN A 161 -20.52 14.43 5.67
C GLN A 161 -19.17 15.16 5.69
N LYS A 162 -18.06 14.40 5.59
CA LYS A 162 -16.70 14.96 5.58
C LYS A 162 -16.29 15.56 4.23
N GLY A 163 -17.09 15.41 3.16
CA GLY A 163 -16.96 16.12 1.89
C GLY A 163 -15.89 15.62 0.92
N PHE A 164 -15.22 14.49 1.19
CA PHE A 164 -14.29 13.85 0.25
C PHE A 164 -14.91 12.63 -0.41
N LYS A 165 -14.41 12.30 -1.62
CA LYS A 165 -14.87 11.12 -2.38
C LYS A 165 -14.57 9.83 -1.62
N PHE A 166 -15.44 8.82 -1.81
CA PHE A 166 -15.23 7.50 -1.24
C PHE A 166 -13.90 6.87 -1.67
N SER A 167 -13.55 6.97 -2.97
CA SER A 167 -12.29 6.45 -3.55
C SER A 167 -11.06 6.96 -2.81
N THR A 168 -11.02 8.26 -2.49
CA THR A 168 -9.94 8.90 -1.75
C THR A 168 -9.72 8.25 -0.37
N TYR A 169 -10.81 8.01 0.36
CA TYR A 169 -10.76 7.37 1.68
C TYR A 169 -10.44 5.87 1.59
N ALA A 170 -11.07 5.17 0.65
CA ALA A 170 -10.90 3.74 0.45
C ALA A 170 -9.48 3.36 0.03
N THR A 171 -8.82 4.17 -0.79
CA THR A 171 -7.45 3.94 -1.25
C THR A 171 -6.49 3.70 -0.09
N TRP A 172 -6.60 4.49 0.97
CA TRP A 172 -5.74 4.30 2.15
C TRP A 172 -6.00 2.95 2.85
N TRP A 173 -7.27 2.58 3.07
CA TRP A 173 -7.61 1.32 3.74
C TRP A 173 -7.19 0.10 2.92
N ILE A 174 -7.38 0.17 1.59
CA ILE A 174 -6.96 -0.88 0.66
C ILE A 174 -5.44 -1.05 0.72
N ARG A 175 -4.68 0.05 0.59
CA ARG A 175 -3.21 0.01 0.65
C ARG A 175 -2.71 -0.50 1.99
N GLN A 176 -3.26 -0.02 3.09
CA GLN A 176 -2.90 -0.45 4.44
C GLN A 176 -3.11 -1.95 4.63
N SER A 177 -4.25 -2.48 4.15
CA SER A 177 -4.54 -3.91 4.24
C SER A 177 -3.55 -4.74 3.43
N ILE A 178 -3.30 -4.36 2.17
CA ILE A 178 -2.35 -5.04 1.28
C ILE A 178 -0.93 -5.00 1.85
N THR A 179 -0.44 -3.82 2.28
CA THR A 179 0.93 -3.67 2.80
C THR A 179 1.12 -4.48 4.07
N ARG A 180 0.12 -4.51 4.94
CA ARG A 180 0.16 -5.31 6.15
C ARG A 180 0.15 -6.81 5.85
N ALA A 181 -0.67 -7.26 4.89
CA ALA A 181 -0.71 -8.65 4.46
C ALA A 181 0.64 -9.10 3.87
N ILE A 182 1.27 -8.28 3.03
CA ILE A 182 2.62 -8.54 2.50
C ILE A 182 3.62 -8.69 3.66
N ALA A 183 3.61 -7.79 4.63
CA ALA A 183 4.51 -7.86 5.77
C ALA A 183 4.31 -9.14 6.61
N ASP A 184 3.07 -9.62 6.74
CA ASP A 184 2.71 -10.78 7.55
C ASP A 184 2.87 -12.12 6.82
N GLN A 185 2.70 -12.18 5.49
CA GLN A 185 2.51 -13.44 4.76
C GLN A 185 3.50 -13.66 3.59
N ALA A 186 4.17 -12.62 3.08
CA ALA A 186 4.99 -12.75 1.87
C ALA A 186 6.26 -13.57 2.05
N ARG A 187 6.74 -13.76 3.29
CA ARG A 187 7.98 -14.49 3.57
C ARG A 187 7.71 -15.92 4.01
N THR A 188 8.50 -16.88 3.50
CA THR A 188 8.46 -18.28 3.93
C THR A 188 8.67 -18.42 5.43
N ILE A 189 9.61 -17.67 6.00
CA ILE A 189 9.81 -17.55 7.46
C ILE A 189 9.25 -16.20 7.88
N ARG A 190 8.12 -16.23 8.60
CA ARG A 190 7.41 -15.02 9.03
C ARG A 190 8.28 -14.17 9.95
N ILE A 191 8.31 -12.88 9.64
CA ILE A 191 8.98 -11.85 10.44
C ILE A 191 7.92 -10.90 11.00
N PRO A 192 8.01 -10.44 12.27
CA PRO A 192 7.07 -9.45 12.81
C PRO A 192 7.04 -8.15 11.99
N VAL A 193 5.85 -7.54 11.86
CA VAL A 193 5.63 -6.35 11.01
C VAL A 193 6.62 -5.21 11.33
N HIS A 194 6.86 -4.91 12.61
CA HIS A 194 7.81 -3.86 13.01
C HIS A 194 9.25 -4.12 12.54
N MET A 195 9.63 -5.41 12.39
CA MET A 195 10.96 -5.78 11.84
C MET A 195 10.98 -5.61 10.33
N VAL A 196 9.88 -5.93 9.62
CA VAL A 196 9.76 -5.65 8.18
C VAL A 196 9.85 -4.15 7.91
N GLU A 197 9.21 -3.31 8.72
CA GLU A 197 9.33 -1.84 8.64
C GLU A 197 10.77 -1.38 8.86
N THR A 198 11.47 -1.97 9.83
CA THR A 198 12.87 -1.66 10.11
C THR A 198 13.78 -2.07 8.94
N ILE A 199 13.55 -3.25 8.33
CA ILE A 199 14.26 -3.71 7.12
C ILE A 199 14.00 -2.76 5.95
N ASN A 200 12.75 -2.34 5.74
CA ASN A 200 12.40 -1.38 4.69
C ASN A 200 13.07 -0.02 4.90
N LYS A 201 13.14 0.45 6.15
CA LYS A 201 13.87 1.68 6.50
C LYS A 201 15.36 1.54 6.20
N LEU A 202 15.99 0.43 6.60
CA LEU A 202 17.39 0.12 6.31
C LEU A 202 17.66 0.13 4.81
N THR A 203 16.83 -0.56 4.02
CA THR A 203 16.96 -0.61 2.55
C THR A 203 16.86 0.78 1.92
N ARG A 204 15.94 1.62 2.42
CA ARG A 204 15.78 3.00 1.94
C ARG A 204 17.01 3.84 2.24
N VAL A 205 17.50 3.80 3.47
CA VAL A 205 18.70 4.54 3.89
C VAL A 205 19.93 4.06 3.11
N SER A 206 20.09 2.74 2.92
CA SER A 206 21.17 2.17 2.13
C SER A 206 21.15 2.66 0.67
N ARG A 207 19.99 2.73 0.04
CA ARG A 207 19.85 3.27 -1.33
C ARG A 207 20.15 4.75 -1.41
N MET A 208 19.74 5.53 -0.43
CA MET A 208 20.04 6.98 -0.34
C MET A 208 21.55 7.20 -0.24
N LEU A 209 22.22 6.51 0.68
CA LEU A 209 23.67 6.58 0.85
C LEU A 209 24.45 6.09 -0.39
N LEU A 210 23.95 5.03 -1.06
CA LEU A 210 24.51 4.56 -2.32
C LEU A 210 24.46 5.65 -3.40
N GLN A 211 23.33 6.37 -3.49
CA GLN A 211 23.18 7.46 -4.45
C GLN A 211 24.07 8.66 -4.13
N GLU A 212 24.26 8.99 -2.84
CA GLU A 212 25.11 10.09 -2.41
C GLU A 212 26.61 9.77 -2.56
N ASN A 213 27.02 8.56 -2.15
CA ASN A 213 28.44 8.17 -2.08
C ASN A 213 28.94 7.49 -3.37
N GLY A 214 28.05 7.06 -4.29
CA GLY A 214 28.39 6.31 -5.51
C GLY A 214 28.94 4.89 -5.25
N ARG A 215 28.91 4.39 -4.00
CA ARG A 215 29.34 3.04 -3.57
C ARG A 215 28.40 2.48 -2.53
N GLU A 216 28.43 1.16 -2.33
CA GLU A 216 27.70 0.52 -1.25
C GLU A 216 28.10 1.09 0.12
N PRO A 217 27.12 1.48 0.96
CA PRO A 217 27.40 2.01 2.28
C PRO A 217 27.85 0.90 3.24
N THR A 218 28.75 1.27 4.15
CA THR A 218 29.18 0.35 5.22
C THR A 218 28.11 0.25 6.32
N PRO A 219 28.10 -0.82 7.13
CA PRO A 219 27.17 -0.94 8.26
C PRO A 219 27.29 0.24 9.25
N GLU A 220 28.48 0.85 9.38
CA GLU A 220 28.77 2.00 10.23
C GLU A 220 28.06 3.25 9.71
N GLU A 221 28.13 3.52 8.40
CA GLU A 221 27.44 4.65 7.73
C GLU A 221 25.92 4.52 7.83
N ILE A 222 25.40 3.30 7.64
CA ILE A 222 23.97 3.02 7.80
C ILE A 222 23.53 3.24 9.25
N ALA A 223 24.33 2.80 10.22
CA ALA A 223 24.05 2.94 11.65
C ALA A 223 23.95 4.42 12.05
N GLU A 224 24.89 5.24 11.58
CA GLU A 224 24.89 6.69 11.81
C GLU A 224 23.62 7.34 11.21
N ALA A 225 23.32 7.05 9.95
CA ALA A 225 22.14 7.61 9.26
C ALA A 225 20.80 7.16 9.86
N MET A 226 20.73 5.94 10.41
CA MET A 226 19.53 5.41 11.07
C MET A 226 19.40 5.83 12.53
N GLY A 227 20.50 6.27 13.18
CA GLY A 227 20.58 6.57 14.62
C GLY A 227 20.47 5.31 15.49
N VAL A 228 21.09 4.20 15.07
CA VAL A 228 21.09 2.90 15.76
C VAL A 228 22.51 2.36 15.90
N ASP A 229 22.70 1.37 16.75
CA ASP A 229 23.99 0.69 16.93
C ASP A 229 24.36 -0.13 15.68
N VAL A 230 25.65 -0.19 15.34
CA VAL A 230 26.22 -1.00 14.25
C VAL A 230 25.89 -2.49 14.40
N ALA A 231 25.94 -3.00 15.63
CA ALA A 231 25.56 -4.40 15.92
C ALA A 231 24.10 -4.67 15.50
N LYS A 232 23.21 -3.72 15.74
CA LYS A 232 21.80 -3.82 15.34
C LYS A 232 21.61 -3.79 13.82
N VAL A 233 22.39 -2.98 13.09
CA VAL A 233 22.36 -2.97 11.62
C VAL A 233 22.75 -4.34 11.06
N ARG A 234 23.83 -4.94 11.57
CA ARG A 234 24.28 -6.27 11.16
C ARG A 234 23.25 -7.36 11.47
N GLU A 235 22.59 -7.28 12.62
CA GLU A 235 21.49 -8.19 12.98
C GLU A 235 20.31 -8.07 11.99
N ILE A 236 19.88 -6.84 11.67
CA ILE A 236 18.80 -6.58 10.72
C ILE A 236 19.17 -7.12 9.33
N GLN A 237 20.39 -6.87 8.84
CA GLN A 237 20.87 -7.39 7.57
C GLN A 237 20.84 -8.90 7.51
N LYS A 238 21.20 -9.58 8.61
CA LYS A 238 21.14 -11.04 8.70
C LYS A 238 19.70 -11.58 8.66
N ILE A 239 18.77 -10.93 9.36
CA ILE A 239 17.34 -11.29 9.37
C ILE A 239 16.69 -11.01 8.01
N ALA A 240 17.17 -9.98 7.26
CA ALA A 240 16.61 -9.58 5.98
C ALA A 240 16.84 -10.60 4.86
N GLN A 241 17.78 -11.53 5.01
CA GLN A 241 18.09 -12.54 3.99
C GLN A 241 16.92 -13.49 3.77
N ASP A 242 16.66 -13.80 2.50
CA ASP A 242 15.68 -14.80 2.10
C ASP A 242 16.30 -16.21 2.12
N PRO A 243 15.54 -17.26 2.46
CA PRO A 243 16.01 -18.63 2.39
C PRO A 243 16.32 -19.04 0.95
N VAL A 244 17.38 -19.81 0.78
CA VAL A 244 17.76 -20.39 -0.53
C VAL A 244 16.99 -21.69 -0.73
N SER A 245 16.51 -21.95 -1.96
CA SER A 245 15.83 -23.21 -2.28
C SER A 245 16.79 -24.39 -2.28
N LEU A 246 16.38 -25.51 -1.70
CA LEU A 246 17.12 -26.77 -1.77
C LEU A 246 17.19 -27.35 -3.20
N GLU A 247 16.28 -26.94 -4.08
CA GLU A 247 16.23 -27.33 -5.48
C GLU A 247 17.14 -26.46 -6.37
N THR A 248 17.93 -25.56 -5.77
CA THR A 248 18.88 -24.73 -6.53
C THR A 248 19.94 -25.66 -7.16
N PRO A 249 20.11 -25.66 -8.52
CA PRO A 249 21.10 -26.50 -9.17
C PRO A 249 22.51 -26.05 -8.80
N ILE A 250 23.41 -27.02 -8.62
CA ILE A 250 24.83 -26.80 -8.32
C ILE A 250 25.68 -27.47 -9.39
N GLY A 251 26.60 -26.71 -9.98
CA GLY A 251 27.49 -27.17 -11.05
C GLY A 251 26.98 -26.90 -12.46
N GLU A 252 27.71 -27.37 -13.46
CA GLU A 252 27.39 -27.19 -14.89
C GLU A 252 26.41 -28.27 -15.40
N GLU A 253 26.27 -29.39 -14.69
CA GLU A 253 25.34 -30.46 -14.97
C GLU A 253 24.09 -30.33 -14.10
N GLU A 254 22.90 -30.29 -14.71
CA GLU A 254 21.58 -30.02 -14.04
C GLU A 254 21.16 -31.15 -13.05
N ASP A 255 21.98 -32.18 -12.84
CA ASP A 255 21.64 -33.39 -12.07
C ASP A 255 21.86 -33.24 -10.56
N SER A 256 22.54 -32.18 -10.08
CA SER A 256 22.87 -31.98 -8.66
C SER A 256 22.19 -30.74 -8.08
N HIS A 257 21.51 -30.89 -6.97
CA HIS A 257 20.83 -29.81 -6.27
C HIS A 257 21.48 -29.53 -4.90
N LEU A 258 21.29 -28.31 -4.38
CA LEU A 258 21.81 -27.92 -3.04
C LEU A 258 21.39 -28.89 -1.95
N GLY A 259 20.19 -29.47 -2.04
CA GLY A 259 19.65 -30.44 -1.08
C GLY A 259 20.44 -31.74 -1.02
N ASP A 260 21.17 -32.13 -2.05
CA ASP A 260 21.95 -33.38 -2.09
C ASP A 260 23.23 -33.29 -1.25
N PHE A 261 23.64 -32.09 -0.85
CA PHE A 261 24.85 -31.79 -0.10
C PHE A 261 24.61 -31.45 1.39
N ILE A 262 23.37 -31.46 1.84
CA ILE A 262 22.95 -31.12 3.22
C ILE A 262 22.47 -32.39 3.99
#